data_73788484052e9bcc188b2af5b31a52e5
#
_entry.id   73788484052e9bcc188b2af5b31a52e5
#
_cell.length_a   1.000
_cell.length_b   1.000
_cell.length_c   1.000
_cell.angle_alpha   90.00
_cell.angle_beta   90.00
_cell.angle_gamma   90.00
#
_symmetry.space_group_name_H-M   'P 1'
#
loop_
_entity.id
_entity.type
_entity.pdbx_description
1 polymer ?
#
loop_
_entity_poly.entity_id
_entity_poly.type
_entity_poly.pdbx_seq_one_letter_code
_entity_poly.pdbx_strand_id
1 'polypeptide(L)'
;MIKVFISQPMANKTEIEILRERERAVKRIKKRFDDDDIEIVDSYFGMAGSDHPLASLGKSLIALSTADVAYFVKDFEKYRGCKIKNMAAIAYGIEVIEEHE
;
A
#
# COMPACT_ATOMS: atom_id res chain seq x y z
N MET A 1 -12.04 14.54 2.59
CA MET A 1 -11.14 13.55 3.21
C MET A 1 -10.37 12.80 2.13
N ILE A 2 -9.07 12.70 2.29
CA ILE A 2 -8.22 12.00 1.34
C ILE A 2 -8.02 10.57 1.81
N LYS A 3 -8.40 9.61 0.98
CA LYS A 3 -8.22 8.19 1.30
C LYS A 3 -6.91 7.71 0.69
N VAL A 4 -6.03 7.19 1.52
CA VAL A 4 -4.70 6.73 1.11
C VAL A 4 -4.57 5.24 1.29
N PHE A 5 -4.21 4.55 0.22
CA PHE A 5 -3.92 3.12 0.23
C PHE A 5 -2.41 2.93 0.35
N ILE A 6 -1.97 2.10 1.27
CA ILE A 6 -0.55 1.81 1.44
C ILE A 6 -0.26 0.42 0.90
N SER A 7 0.62 0.34 -0.09
CA SER A 7 1.10 -0.93 -0.63
C SER A 7 2.51 -1.17 -0.11
N GLN A 8 2.71 -2.28 0.57
CA GLN A 8 4.02 -2.59 1.12
C GLN A 8 4.40 -4.05 0.87
N PRO A 9 5.69 -4.30 0.61
CA PRO A 9 6.19 -5.67 0.46
C PRO A 9 6.06 -6.44 1.77
N MET A 10 5.57 -7.66 1.69
CA MET A 10 5.38 -8.49 2.88
C MET A 10 6.15 -9.81 2.84
N ALA A 11 6.53 -10.28 1.65
CA ALA A 11 7.23 -11.55 1.50
C ALA A 11 8.58 -11.50 2.21
N ASN A 12 8.88 -12.56 2.95
CA ASN A 12 10.15 -12.72 3.66
C ASN A 12 10.37 -11.67 4.75
N LYS A 13 9.30 -11.07 5.25
CA LYS A 13 9.39 -10.09 6.34
C LYS A 13 8.60 -10.55 7.54
N THR A 14 9.08 -10.20 8.74
CA THR A 14 8.36 -10.50 9.96
C THR A 14 7.19 -9.52 10.10
N GLU A 15 6.22 -9.89 10.92
CA GLU A 15 5.09 -9.01 11.19
C GLU A 15 5.55 -7.67 11.78
N ILE A 16 6.55 -7.72 12.67
CA ILE A 16 7.10 -6.51 13.28
C ILE A 16 7.69 -5.59 12.22
N GLU A 17 8.43 -6.14 11.27
CA GLU A 17 9.01 -5.35 10.17
C GLU A 17 7.93 -4.70 9.33
N ILE A 18 6.89 -5.46 9.01
CA ILE A 18 5.77 -4.95 8.21
C ILE A 18 5.08 -3.79 8.93
N LEU A 19 4.81 -3.96 10.22
CA LEU A 19 4.14 -2.92 11.01
C LEU A 19 4.99 -1.67 11.17
N ARG A 20 6.30 -1.83 11.33
CA ARG A 20 7.22 -0.68 11.41
C ARG A 20 7.27 0.10 10.11
N GLU A 21 7.31 -0.59 8.99
CA GLU A 21 7.29 0.05 7.68
C GLU A 21 5.99 0.80 7.46
N ARG A 22 4.89 0.20 7.87
CA ARG A 22 3.58 0.84 7.76
C ARG A 22 3.50 2.09 8.61
N GLU A 23 3.99 2.03 9.83
CA GLU A 23 4.01 3.18 10.74
C GLU A 23 4.84 4.32 10.14
N ARG A 24 6.00 4.01 9.59
CA ARG A 24 6.84 5.00 8.92
C ARG A 24 6.11 5.63 7.73
N ALA A 25 5.46 4.81 6.93
CA ALA A 25 4.71 5.28 5.77
C ALA A 25 3.58 6.22 6.20
N VAL A 26 2.85 5.85 7.24
CA VAL A 26 1.76 6.69 7.76
C VAL A 26 2.28 8.06 8.20
N LYS A 27 3.43 8.09 8.88
CA LYS A 27 4.03 9.36 9.29
C LYS A 27 4.39 10.23 8.10
N ARG A 28 4.95 9.63 7.06
CA ARG A 28 5.32 10.37 5.84
C ARG A 28 4.09 10.91 5.11
N ILE A 29 3.04 10.11 5.06
CA ILE A 29 1.78 10.52 4.44
C ILE A 29 1.17 11.69 5.19
N LYS A 30 1.12 11.61 6.51
CA LYS A 30 0.55 12.68 7.33
C LYS A 30 1.34 13.99 7.16
N LYS A 31 2.65 13.88 7.09
CA LYS A 31 3.49 15.06 6.87
C LYS A 31 3.24 15.69 5.51
N ARG A 32 3.09 14.86 4.47
CA ARG A 32 2.86 15.35 3.12
C ARG A 32 1.52 16.07 2.96
N PHE A 33 0.50 15.61 3.66
CA PHE A 33 -0.85 16.16 3.57
C PHE A 33 -1.24 16.98 4.79
N ASP A 34 -0.26 17.40 5.60
CA ASP A 34 -0.43 18.27 6.77
C ASP A 34 -1.38 17.72 7.83
N ASP A 35 -1.44 16.41 7.96
CA ASP A 35 -2.24 15.71 8.96
C ASP A 35 -3.75 15.91 8.85
N ASP A 36 -4.20 16.65 7.86
CA ASP A 36 -5.61 16.98 7.77
C ASP A 36 -6.37 16.02 6.89
N ASP A 37 -7.54 15.60 7.35
CA ASP A 37 -8.51 14.87 6.53
C ASP A 37 -7.95 13.68 5.77
N ILE A 38 -7.08 12.91 6.43
CA ILE A 38 -6.53 11.71 5.84
C ILE A 38 -7.17 10.48 6.48
N GLU A 39 -7.60 9.56 5.63
CA GLU A 39 -8.05 8.25 6.08
C GLU A 39 -7.14 7.20 5.43
N ILE A 40 -6.54 6.35 6.26
CA ILE A 40 -5.72 5.25 5.73
C ILE A 40 -6.64 4.08 5.44
N VAL A 41 -6.71 3.68 4.18
CA VAL A 41 -7.50 2.53 3.77
C VAL A 41 -6.84 1.27 4.32
N ASP A 42 -7.61 0.41 4.97
CA ASP A 42 -7.07 -0.83 5.49
C ASP A 42 -6.66 -1.74 4.33
N SER A 43 -5.37 -1.92 4.18
CA SER A 43 -4.78 -2.73 3.12
C SER A 43 -3.95 -3.89 3.67
N TYR A 44 -3.89 -4.01 4.99
CA TYR A 44 -3.15 -5.10 5.62
C TYR A 44 -4.13 -6.22 5.95
N PHE A 45 -4.01 -7.33 5.25
CA PHE A 45 -4.92 -8.45 5.41
C PHE A 45 -4.32 -9.61 6.19
N GLY A 46 -3.12 -9.41 6.76
CA GLY A 46 -2.46 -10.44 7.54
C GLY A 46 -2.15 -11.70 6.74
N MET A 47 -1.92 -11.56 5.47
CA MET A 47 -1.93 -12.66 4.53
C MET A 47 -0.56 -13.20 4.16
N ALA A 48 0.45 -12.93 4.96
CA ALA A 48 1.74 -13.57 4.72
C ALA A 48 1.53 -15.08 4.74
N GLY A 49 1.84 -15.75 3.64
CA GLY A 49 1.65 -17.19 3.55
C GLY A 49 0.28 -17.65 3.10
N SER A 50 -0.51 -16.77 2.52
CA SER A 50 -1.80 -17.17 1.96
C SER A 50 -1.63 -18.23 0.88
N ASP A 51 -2.49 -19.25 0.89
CA ASP A 51 -2.52 -20.27 -0.15
C ASP A 51 -3.12 -19.77 -1.45
N HIS A 52 -3.69 -18.55 -1.44
CA HIS A 52 -4.36 -17.98 -2.59
C HIS A 52 -3.86 -16.54 -2.85
N PRO A 53 -2.60 -16.39 -3.28
CA PRO A 53 -2.02 -15.05 -3.44
C PRO A 53 -2.78 -14.17 -4.43
N LEU A 54 -3.35 -14.75 -5.48
CA LEU A 54 -4.11 -13.97 -6.44
C LEU A 54 -5.41 -13.47 -5.83
N ALA A 55 -6.07 -14.27 -4.99
CA ALA A 55 -7.28 -13.83 -4.30
C ALA A 55 -6.96 -12.70 -3.32
N SER A 56 -5.84 -12.80 -2.62
CA SER A 56 -5.38 -11.74 -1.72
C SER A 56 -5.09 -10.46 -2.49
N LEU A 57 -4.47 -10.58 -3.66
CA LEU A 57 -4.24 -9.44 -4.54
C LEU A 57 -5.55 -8.81 -4.97
N GLY A 58 -6.56 -9.64 -5.29
CA GLY A 58 -7.89 -9.17 -5.66
C GLY A 58 -8.51 -8.31 -4.57
N LYS A 59 -8.42 -8.75 -3.31
CA LYS A 59 -8.91 -7.97 -2.18
C LYS A 59 -8.16 -6.64 -2.06
N SER A 60 -6.86 -6.65 -2.27
CA SER A 60 -6.06 -5.44 -2.25
C SER A 60 -6.45 -4.48 -3.36
N LEU A 61 -6.74 -5.00 -4.55
CA LEU A 61 -7.17 -4.16 -5.67
C LEU A 61 -8.54 -3.53 -5.40
N ILE A 62 -9.44 -4.26 -4.75
CA ILE A 62 -10.73 -3.70 -4.34
C ILE A 62 -10.51 -2.54 -3.36
N ALA A 63 -9.65 -2.74 -2.36
CA ALA A 63 -9.34 -1.68 -1.41
C ALA A 63 -8.69 -0.48 -2.11
N LEU A 64 -7.76 -0.73 -3.02
CA LEU A 64 -7.11 0.31 -3.81
C LEU A 64 -8.13 1.12 -4.60
N SER A 65 -9.17 0.48 -5.11
CA SER A 65 -10.18 1.15 -5.93
C SER A 65 -10.94 2.23 -5.17
N THR A 66 -10.91 2.20 -3.84
CA THR A 66 -11.60 3.21 -3.03
C THR A 66 -10.70 4.39 -2.65
N ALA A 67 -9.44 4.33 -3.01
CA ALA A 67 -8.45 5.32 -2.58
C ALA A 67 -8.31 6.48 -3.56
N ASP A 68 -7.95 7.63 -3.01
CA ASP A 68 -7.60 8.80 -3.81
C ASP A 68 -6.12 8.80 -4.15
N VAL A 69 -5.30 8.26 -3.24
CA VAL A 69 -3.85 8.22 -3.37
C VAL A 69 -3.37 6.83 -3.02
N ALA A 70 -2.41 6.33 -3.77
CA ALA A 70 -1.74 5.05 -3.48
C ALA A 70 -0.28 5.34 -3.13
N TYR A 71 0.12 4.92 -1.94
CA TYR A 71 1.49 5.10 -1.45
C TYR A 71 2.20 3.75 -1.50
N PHE A 72 3.32 3.70 -2.22
CA PHE A 72 4.11 2.48 -2.40
C PHE A 72 5.40 2.56 -1.59
N VAL A 73 5.53 1.62 -0.66
CA VAL A 73 6.69 1.56 0.23
C VAL A 73 7.94 1.14 -0.57
N LYS A 74 9.09 1.56 -0.10
CA LYS A 74 10.40 1.27 -0.68
C LYS A 74 10.54 -0.19 -1.11
N ASP A 75 11.15 -0.39 -2.27
CA ASP A 75 11.40 -1.71 -2.89
C ASP A 75 10.13 -2.40 -3.41
N PHE A 76 9.03 -1.66 -3.55
CA PHE A 76 7.79 -2.25 -4.04
C PHE A 76 7.95 -2.91 -5.41
N GLU A 77 8.83 -2.39 -6.26
CA GLU A 77 9.02 -2.91 -7.62
C GLU A 77 9.66 -4.29 -7.65
N LYS A 78 10.17 -4.76 -6.52
CA LYS A 78 10.74 -6.09 -6.41
C LYS A 78 9.69 -7.16 -6.10
N TYR A 79 8.47 -6.74 -5.83
CA TYR A 79 7.40 -7.63 -5.39
C TYR A 79 6.25 -7.62 -6.38
N ARG A 80 5.90 -8.81 -6.84
CA ARG A 80 4.89 -9.00 -7.88
C ARG A 80 3.56 -8.30 -7.58
N GLY A 81 3.01 -8.51 -6.39
CA GLY A 81 1.73 -7.91 -6.02
C GLY A 81 1.79 -6.39 -5.98
N CYS A 82 2.89 -5.85 -5.45
CA CYS A 82 3.05 -4.39 -5.38
C CYS A 82 3.19 -3.78 -6.77
N LYS A 83 3.91 -4.46 -7.67
CA LYS A 83 4.05 -3.99 -9.06
C LYS A 83 2.69 -3.93 -9.75
N ILE A 84 1.88 -4.97 -9.57
CA ILE A 84 0.56 -5.03 -10.20
C ILE A 84 -0.33 -3.90 -9.66
N LYS A 85 -0.30 -3.67 -8.35
CA LYS A 85 -1.07 -2.59 -7.75
C LYS A 85 -0.61 -1.22 -8.25
N ASN A 86 0.71 -1.06 -8.42
CA ASN A 86 1.27 0.19 -8.96
C ASN A 86 0.77 0.44 -10.38
N MET A 87 0.86 -0.58 -11.23
CA MET A 87 0.37 -0.48 -12.61
C MET A 87 -1.12 -0.17 -12.66
N ALA A 88 -1.90 -0.83 -11.80
CA ALA A 88 -3.34 -0.59 -11.75
C ALA A 88 -3.67 0.83 -11.32
N ALA A 89 -2.99 1.35 -10.31
CA ALA A 89 -3.20 2.71 -9.84
C ALA A 89 -2.92 3.72 -10.95
N ILE A 90 -1.80 3.56 -11.63
CA ILE A 90 -1.42 4.45 -12.74
C ILE A 90 -2.44 4.35 -13.88
N ALA A 91 -2.80 3.14 -14.26
CA ALA A 91 -3.71 2.91 -15.39
C ALA A 91 -5.10 3.50 -15.15
N TYR A 92 -5.54 3.52 -13.90
CA TYR A 92 -6.87 4.00 -13.54
C TYR A 92 -6.89 5.40 -12.94
N GLY A 93 -5.78 6.11 -13.03
CA GLY A 93 -5.74 7.53 -12.68
C GLY A 93 -5.71 7.84 -11.19
N ILE A 94 -5.32 6.88 -10.36
CA ILE A 94 -5.14 7.13 -8.93
C ILE A 94 -3.76 7.78 -8.73
N GLU A 95 -3.70 8.85 -7.94
CA GLU A 95 -2.42 9.51 -7.66
C GLU A 95 -1.46 8.53 -6.97
N VAL A 96 -0.22 8.48 -7.44
CA VAL A 96 0.78 7.54 -6.93
C VAL A 96 1.92 8.27 -6.26
N ILE A 97 2.28 7.83 -5.07
CA ILE A 97 3.49 8.30 -4.36
C ILE A 97 4.37 7.07 -4.16
N GLU A 98 5.62 7.16 -4.61
CA GLU A 98 6.58 6.06 -4.52
C GLU A 98 7.72 6.43 -3.59
N GLU A 99 7.96 5.58 -2.60
CA GLU A 99 9.03 5.77 -1.64
C GLU A 99 10.32 5.19 -2.22
N HIS A 100 11.37 5.99 -2.29
CA HIS A 100 12.64 5.56 -2.87
C HIS A 100 13.77 5.36 -1.87
N GLU A 101 13.51 5.60 -0.59
CA GLU A 101 14.55 5.41 0.42
C GLU A 101 14.05 4.74 1.66
#